data_e75bd498a6d068da07514ea42855dd07
#
_entry.id   e75bd498a6d068da07514ea42855dd07
#
_cell.length_a   1.000
_cell.length_b   1.000
_cell.length_c   1.000
_cell.angle_alpha   90.00
_cell.angle_beta   90.00
_cell.angle_gamma   90.00
#
_symmetry.space_group_name_H-M   'P 1'
#
loop_
_entity.id
_entity.type
_entity.pdbx_description
1 polymer ?
#
loop_
_entity_poly.entity_id
_entity_poly.type
_entity_poly.pdbx_seq_one_letter_code
_entity_poly.pdbx_strand_id
1 'polypeptide(L)'
;MRREELLVDNTLSSLVSSHTLSALFLEALLDIDIHCVASKAAIEGDKASILYHCKREPSQNDIDEVLAFIERVTRLHVNALHVSEPARHELRSHVEHLHEARLYFRELVLKTLKPYLAVNREYMLVLLWRGIGVIAEGERDKVHIPGSRYVATAHTHPGSLCLPSGRDLEAAAALLADGGCCTAILAPSCLLLIARRDTLSLDDYDTLLALARHVDKMSFEKLLQKLSMLASTSKTITIQLLSL
;
A
#
# COMPACT_ATOMS: atom_id res chain seq x y z
N MET A 1 -22.84 5.84 -14.28
CA MET A 1 -21.41 5.72 -13.92
C MET A 1 -20.60 5.73 -15.22
N ARG A 2 -20.00 6.85 -15.59
CA ARG A 2 -19.02 6.89 -16.71
C ARG A 2 -17.70 6.38 -16.13
N ARG A 3 -17.24 5.22 -16.57
CA ARG A 3 -15.88 4.75 -16.31
C ARG A 3 -14.97 5.45 -17.31
N GLU A 4 -14.29 6.49 -16.92
CA GLU A 4 -13.06 6.88 -17.60
C GLU A 4 -11.92 6.11 -16.90
N GLU A 5 -11.59 4.95 -17.44
CA GLU A 5 -10.39 4.20 -17.06
C GLU A 5 -9.19 4.89 -17.71
N LEU A 6 -8.65 5.92 -17.04
CA LEU A 6 -7.38 6.51 -17.43
C LEU A 6 -6.25 5.66 -16.85
N LEU A 7 -5.47 5.05 -17.73
CA LEU A 7 -4.22 4.37 -17.36
C LEU A 7 -3.24 5.41 -16.80
N VAL A 8 -2.84 5.18 -15.57
CA VAL A 8 -1.91 6.03 -14.83
C VAL A 8 -0.47 5.69 -15.19
N ASP A 9 0.45 6.62 -14.96
CA ASP A 9 1.90 6.48 -15.11
C ASP A 9 2.39 5.07 -14.71
N ASN A 10 2.62 4.25 -15.72
CA ASN A 10 2.97 2.84 -15.53
C ASN A 10 4.28 2.65 -14.78
N THR A 11 5.19 3.62 -14.81
CA THR A 11 6.49 3.52 -14.14
C THR A 11 6.35 3.59 -12.62
N LEU A 12 5.69 4.63 -12.08
CA LEU A 12 5.52 4.78 -10.64
C LEU A 12 4.60 3.71 -10.07
N SER A 13 3.49 3.38 -10.75
CA SER A 13 2.58 2.32 -10.31
C SER A 13 3.28 0.95 -10.29
N SER A 14 4.12 0.66 -11.29
CA SER A 14 4.93 -0.55 -11.34
C SER A 14 5.94 -0.60 -10.20
N LEU A 15 6.61 0.52 -9.87
CA LEU A 15 7.56 0.59 -8.75
C LEU A 15 6.86 0.33 -7.41
N VAL A 16 5.70 0.92 -7.16
CA VAL A 16 4.91 0.66 -5.94
C VAL A 16 4.59 -0.82 -5.82
N SER A 17 4.03 -1.42 -6.88
CA SER A 17 3.66 -2.84 -6.89
C SER A 17 4.86 -3.76 -6.70
N SER A 18 5.98 -3.48 -7.38
CA SER A 18 7.20 -4.28 -7.32
C SER A 18 7.82 -4.28 -5.91
N HIS A 19 7.92 -3.13 -5.27
CA HIS A 19 8.44 -3.04 -3.90
C HIS A 19 7.50 -3.68 -2.88
N THR A 20 6.18 -3.48 -3.04
CA THR A 20 5.20 -4.10 -2.13
C THR A 20 5.21 -5.62 -2.25
N LEU A 21 5.35 -6.16 -3.47
CA LEU A 21 5.46 -7.61 -3.68
C LEU A 21 6.72 -8.19 -3.04
N SER A 22 7.87 -7.51 -3.15
CA SER A 22 9.10 -7.94 -2.50
C SER A 22 8.98 -7.92 -0.97
N ALA A 23 8.34 -6.88 -0.41
CA ALA A 23 8.07 -6.82 1.02
C ALA A 23 7.17 -8.00 1.47
N LEU A 24 6.09 -8.27 0.76
CA LEU A 24 5.16 -9.36 1.06
C LEU A 24 5.86 -10.74 1.02
N PHE A 25 6.74 -10.95 0.04
CA PHE A 25 7.54 -12.18 -0.05
C PHE A 25 8.46 -12.36 1.17
N LEU A 26 9.17 -11.29 1.56
CA LEU A 26 10.06 -11.33 2.72
C LEU A 26 9.31 -11.49 4.04
N GLU A 27 8.14 -10.89 4.19
CA GLU A 27 7.28 -11.06 5.36
C GLU A 27 6.80 -12.50 5.50
N ALA A 28 6.38 -13.13 4.40
CA ALA A 28 5.96 -14.53 4.42
C ALA A 28 7.12 -15.49 4.81
N LEU A 29 8.36 -15.16 4.46
CA LEU A 29 9.54 -15.88 4.93
C LEU A 29 9.81 -15.63 6.43
N LEU A 30 9.60 -14.40 6.91
CA LEU A 30 9.73 -14.08 8.35
C LEU A 30 8.71 -14.81 9.21
N ASP A 31 7.50 -15.03 8.73
CA ASP A 31 6.46 -15.77 9.43
C ASP A 31 6.86 -17.24 9.73
N ILE A 32 7.80 -17.78 8.96
CA ILE A 32 8.40 -19.10 9.17
C ILE A 32 9.85 -19.03 9.73
N ASP A 33 10.20 -17.90 10.37
CA ASP A 33 11.50 -17.65 11.02
C ASP A 33 12.71 -17.70 10.06
N ILE A 34 12.51 -17.30 8.79
CA ILE A 34 13.58 -17.22 7.78
C ILE A 34 13.87 -15.75 7.43
N HIS A 35 15.06 -15.29 7.83
CA HIS A 35 15.51 -13.91 7.61
C HIS A 35 16.25 -13.76 6.28
N CYS A 36 15.65 -13.02 5.37
CA CYS A 36 16.16 -12.79 4.03
C CYS A 36 16.15 -11.30 3.66
N VAL A 37 16.83 -11.03 2.55
CA VAL A 37 16.73 -9.78 1.79
C VAL A 37 16.40 -10.12 0.34
N ALA A 38 15.73 -9.23 -0.38
CA ALA A 38 15.33 -9.48 -1.75
C ALA A 38 15.60 -8.28 -2.67
N SER A 39 15.66 -8.53 -3.97
CA SER A 39 15.61 -7.48 -4.98
C SER A 39 14.18 -6.91 -5.08
N LYS A 40 14.07 -5.76 -5.72
CA LYS A 40 12.77 -5.29 -6.22
C LYS A 40 12.23 -6.32 -7.22
N ALA A 41 10.96 -6.75 -7.04
CA ALA A 41 10.32 -7.67 -7.97
C ALA A 41 10.25 -7.10 -9.39
N ALA A 42 10.55 -7.92 -10.39
CA ALA A 42 10.25 -7.60 -11.78
C ALA A 42 8.86 -8.18 -12.12
N ILE A 43 7.92 -7.31 -12.52
CA ILE A 43 6.54 -7.69 -12.83
C ILE A 43 6.30 -7.50 -14.32
N GLU A 44 5.87 -8.57 -15.00
CA GLU A 44 5.56 -8.59 -16.42
C GLU A 44 4.19 -9.28 -16.64
N GLY A 45 3.16 -8.50 -16.85
CA GLY A 45 1.80 -9.01 -16.98
C GLY A 45 1.28 -9.68 -15.71
N ASP A 46 1.06 -10.99 -15.76
CA ASP A 46 0.64 -11.82 -14.64
C ASP A 46 1.79 -12.61 -13.99
N LYS A 47 3.04 -12.36 -14.41
CA LYS A 47 4.24 -13.00 -13.90
C LYS A 47 5.09 -12.02 -13.11
N ALA A 48 5.75 -12.53 -12.08
CA ALA A 48 6.74 -11.78 -11.33
C ALA A 48 7.98 -12.65 -11.05
N SER A 49 9.14 -12.00 -10.91
CA SER A 49 10.37 -12.64 -10.49
C SER A 49 11.03 -11.85 -9.37
N ILE A 50 11.55 -12.56 -8.36
CA ILE A 50 12.24 -11.99 -7.20
C ILE A 50 13.56 -12.73 -7.02
N LEU A 51 14.67 -11.96 -6.91
CA LEU A 51 15.94 -12.51 -6.45
C LEU A 51 16.03 -12.31 -4.94
N TYR A 52 16.45 -13.34 -4.19
CA TYR A 52 16.55 -13.25 -2.74
C TYR A 52 17.83 -13.92 -2.22
N HIS A 53 18.25 -13.49 -1.02
CA HIS A 53 19.36 -14.07 -0.29
C HIS A 53 18.99 -14.20 1.19
N CYS A 54 19.29 -15.35 1.76
CA CYS A 54 19.03 -15.64 3.16
C CYS A 54 20.31 -16.09 3.86
N LYS A 55 20.44 -15.78 5.15
CA LYS A 55 21.53 -16.31 5.98
C LYS A 55 21.47 -17.83 6.10
N ARG A 56 20.28 -18.37 6.18
CA ARG A 56 19.98 -19.80 6.12
C ARG A 56 19.07 -20.02 4.92
N GLU A 57 19.49 -20.85 4.00
CA GLU A 57 18.69 -21.17 2.82
C GLU A 57 17.41 -21.90 3.23
N PRO A 58 16.23 -21.40 2.81
CA PRO A 58 14.96 -22.09 3.02
C PRO A 58 14.93 -23.42 2.27
N SER A 59 14.18 -24.39 2.77
CA SER A 59 13.90 -25.60 2.00
C SER A 59 13.03 -25.28 0.78
N GLN A 60 13.05 -26.17 -0.23
CA GLN A 60 12.16 -25.98 -1.39
C GLN A 60 10.68 -25.93 -0.96
N ASN A 61 10.29 -26.75 0.02
CA ASN A 61 8.93 -26.75 0.55
C ASN A 61 8.53 -25.42 1.18
N ASP A 62 9.44 -24.78 1.95
CA ASP A 62 9.20 -23.45 2.53
C ASP A 62 8.95 -22.40 1.43
N ILE A 63 9.76 -22.44 0.37
CA ILE A 63 9.60 -21.54 -0.77
C ILE A 63 8.28 -21.79 -1.50
N ASP A 64 7.92 -23.05 -1.76
CA ASP A 64 6.69 -23.40 -2.46
C ASP A 64 5.45 -22.96 -1.66
N GLU A 65 5.44 -23.06 -0.33
CA GLU A 65 4.37 -22.58 0.54
C GLU A 65 4.26 -21.04 0.49
N VAL A 66 5.39 -20.32 0.56
CA VAL A 66 5.44 -18.86 0.45
C VAL A 66 4.93 -18.41 -0.91
N LEU A 67 5.38 -19.04 -2.00
CA LEU A 67 4.93 -18.68 -3.36
C LEU A 67 3.44 -18.96 -3.54
N ALA A 68 2.92 -20.07 -3.05
CA ALA A 68 1.49 -20.39 -3.09
C ALA A 68 0.64 -19.35 -2.31
N PHE A 69 1.14 -18.87 -1.17
CA PHE A 69 0.50 -17.78 -0.43
C PHE A 69 0.48 -16.49 -1.26
N ILE A 70 1.63 -16.07 -1.81
CA ILE A 70 1.76 -14.86 -2.63
C ILE A 70 0.83 -14.92 -3.85
N GLU A 71 0.83 -16.01 -4.60
CA GLU A 71 -0.04 -16.20 -5.77
C GLU A 71 -1.53 -16.11 -5.39
N ARG A 72 -1.91 -16.65 -4.24
CA ARG A 72 -3.27 -16.56 -3.73
C ARG A 72 -3.67 -15.10 -3.42
N VAL A 73 -2.76 -14.31 -2.84
CA VAL A 73 -3.00 -12.91 -2.48
C VAL A 73 -2.99 -12.01 -3.70
N THR A 74 -1.98 -12.15 -4.57
CA THR A 74 -1.71 -11.19 -5.66
C THR A 74 -2.29 -11.59 -7.01
N ARG A 75 -2.55 -12.88 -7.22
CA ARG A 75 -2.87 -13.49 -8.53
C ARG A 75 -1.74 -13.35 -9.55
N LEU A 76 -0.51 -13.17 -9.09
CA LEU A 76 0.68 -13.22 -9.91
C LEU A 76 1.32 -14.60 -9.81
N HIS A 77 1.84 -15.11 -10.91
CA HIS A 77 2.74 -16.27 -10.88
C HIS A 77 4.15 -15.77 -10.52
N VAL A 78 4.61 -16.12 -9.32
CA VAL A 78 5.87 -15.62 -8.78
C VAL A 78 6.94 -16.69 -8.87
N ASN A 79 8.10 -16.31 -9.42
CA ASN A 79 9.31 -17.10 -9.42
C ASN A 79 10.35 -16.45 -8.50
N ALA A 80 10.83 -17.17 -7.50
CA ALA A 80 11.84 -16.71 -6.57
C ALA A 80 13.15 -17.49 -6.79
N LEU A 81 14.27 -16.76 -6.97
CA LEU A 81 15.58 -17.33 -7.21
C LEU A 81 16.55 -16.92 -6.11
N HIS A 82 17.10 -17.90 -5.41
CA HIS A 82 18.16 -17.66 -4.43
C HIS A 82 19.46 -17.23 -5.11
N VAL A 83 20.12 -16.21 -4.58
CA VAL A 83 21.42 -15.74 -5.05
C VAL A 83 22.48 -15.95 -3.97
N SER A 84 23.58 -16.59 -4.34
CA SER A 84 24.70 -16.85 -3.45
C SER A 84 25.60 -15.63 -3.20
N GLU A 85 25.63 -14.68 -4.14
CA GLU A 85 26.48 -13.47 -4.09
C GLU A 85 25.64 -12.20 -4.01
N PRO A 86 25.19 -11.79 -2.80
CA PRO A 86 24.31 -10.62 -2.65
C PRO A 86 24.93 -9.30 -3.10
N ALA A 87 26.26 -9.17 -3.03
CA ALA A 87 26.97 -7.94 -3.41
C ALA A 87 26.81 -7.53 -4.89
N ARG A 88 26.33 -8.41 -5.75
CA ARG A 88 26.03 -8.12 -7.17
C ARG A 88 24.59 -7.64 -7.39
N HIS A 89 23.77 -7.65 -6.36
CA HIS A 89 22.34 -7.34 -6.46
C HIS A 89 21.95 -6.27 -5.45
N GLU A 90 21.02 -5.39 -5.83
CA GLU A 90 20.41 -4.44 -4.89
C GLU A 90 19.37 -5.16 -4.04
N LEU A 91 19.83 -5.85 -2.99
CA LEU A 91 18.97 -6.56 -2.06
C LEU A 91 18.60 -5.66 -0.87
N ARG A 92 17.36 -5.72 -0.47
CA ARG A 92 16.76 -4.88 0.59
C ARG A 92 15.92 -5.73 1.54
N SER A 93 15.76 -5.26 2.77
CA SER A 93 14.80 -5.81 3.73
C SER A 93 13.36 -5.45 3.35
N HIS A 94 12.39 -6.12 3.95
CA HIS A 94 10.97 -5.80 3.77
C HIS A 94 10.63 -4.36 4.18
N VAL A 95 11.24 -3.86 5.28
CA VAL A 95 11.06 -2.47 5.74
C VAL A 95 11.56 -1.45 4.71
N GLU A 96 12.71 -1.71 4.09
CA GLU A 96 13.25 -0.83 3.03
C GLU A 96 12.36 -0.87 1.79
N HIS A 97 11.83 -2.03 1.42
CA HIS A 97 10.88 -2.14 0.31
C HIS A 97 9.58 -1.37 0.60
N LEU A 98 9.00 -1.48 1.80
CA LEU A 98 7.83 -0.70 2.20
C LEU A 98 8.10 0.81 2.21
N HIS A 99 9.31 1.21 2.61
CA HIS A 99 9.71 2.62 2.55
C HIS A 99 9.71 3.16 1.11
N GLU A 100 10.34 2.44 0.18
CA GLU A 100 10.38 2.81 -1.23
C GLU A 100 8.98 2.84 -1.85
N ALA A 101 8.16 1.80 -1.62
CA ALA A 101 6.79 1.76 -2.11
C ALA A 101 5.99 3.00 -1.68
N ARG A 102 6.14 3.42 -0.41
CA ARG A 102 5.48 4.60 0.14
C ARG A 102 5.94 5.89 -0.53
N LEU A 103 7.24 6.05 -0.81
CA LEU A 103 7.78 7.24 -1.48
C LEU A 103 7.24 7.36 -2.91
N TYR A 104 7.29 6.29 -3.69
CA TYR A 104 6.75 6.25 -5.04
C TYR A 104 5.24 6.45 -5.07
N PHE A 105 4.52 5.87 -4.11
CA PHE A 105 3.06 6.05 -4.02
C PHE A 105 2.68 7.50 -3.74
N ARG A 106 3.37 8.17 -2.81
CA ARG A 106 3.14 9.60 -2.55
C ARG A 106 3.33 10.45 -3.81
N GLU A 107 4.42 10.22 -4.55
CA GLU A 107 4.69 10.94 -5.81
C GLU A 107 3.59 10.66 -6.83
N LEU A 108 3.20 9.41 -6.99
CA LEU A 108 2.14 8.99 -7.89
C LEU A 108 0.81 9.68 -7.58
N VAL A 109 0.40 9.71 -6.31
CA VAL A 109 -0.85 10.36 -5.87
C VAL A 109 -0.84 11.84 -6.23
N LEU A 110 0.24 12.56 -5.89
CA LEU A 110 0.35 13.98 -6.19
C LEU A 110 0.33 14.26 -7.69
N LYS A 111 1.05 13.48 -8.47
CA LYS A 111 1.11 13.64 -9.94
C LYS A 111 -0.23 13.33 -10.61
N THR A 112 -0.93 12.32 -10.10
CA THR A 112 -2.11 11.76 -10.75
C THR A 112 -3.41 12.41 -10.32
N LEU A 113 -3.61 12.63 -9.01
CA LEU A 113 -4.89 13.10 -8.47
C LEU A 113 -4.97 14.62 -8.31
N LYS A 114 -3.85 15.34 -8.28
CA LYS A 114 -3.85 16.80 -8.14
C LYS A 114 -4.70 17.54 -9.20
N PRO A 115 -4.72 17.13 -10.48
CA PRO A 115 -5.58 17.78 -11.49
C PRO A 115 -7.09 17.69 -11.19
N TYR A 116 -7.50 16.68 -10.42
CA TYR A 116 -8.91 16.43 -10.09
C TYR A 116 -9.41 17.20 -8.85
N LEU A 117 -8.54 17.89 -8.12
CA LEU A 117 -8.92 18.66 -6.94
C LEU A 117 -9.83 19.87 -7.24
N ALA A 118 -9.80 20.37 -8.47
CA ALA A 118 -10.67 21.47 -8.90
C ALA A 118 -12.11 21.02 -9.20
N VAL A 119 -12.38 19.72 -9.19
CA VAL A 119 -13.68 19.14 -9.53
C VAL A 119 -14.43 18.82 -8.23
N ASN A 120 -15.69 19.23 -8.13
CA ASN A 120 -16.53 18.96 -6.95
C ASN A 120 -17.07 17.50 -6.95
N ARG A 121 -16.17 16.54 -7.12
CA ARG A 121 -16.42 15.09 -7.08
C ARG A 121 -15.19 14.38 -6.55
N GLU A 122 -15.39 13.20 -6.01
CA GLU A 122 -14.30 12.33 -5.60
C GLU A 122 -13.76 11.53 -6.79
N TYR A 123 -12.45 11.44 -6.85
CA TYR A 123 -11.73 10.56 -7.77
C TYR A 123 -10.88 9.60 -6.95
N MET A 124 -10.87 8.35 -7.35
CA MET A 124 -10.10 7.32 -6.68
C MET A 124 -9.05 6.73 -7.61
N LEU A 125 -7.81 6.72 -7.17
CA LEU A 125 -6.73 5.97 -7.75
C LEU A 125 -6.64 4.61 -7.06
N VAL A 126 -6.59 3.55 -7.85
CA VAL A 126 -6.39 2.18 -7.39
C VAL A 126 -5.19 1.59 -8.09
N LEU A 127 -4.26 1.03 -7.33
CA LEU A 127 -3.14 0.27 -7.86
C LEU A 127 -3.37 -1.22 -7.72
N LEU A 128 -3.21 -1.94 -8.82
CA LEU A 128 -3.29 -3.39 -8.88
C LEU A 128 -1.89 -4.02 -8.76
N TRP A 129 -1.82 -5.25 -8.27
CA TRP A 129 -0.56 -6.00 -8.13
C TRP A 129 0.25 -6.11 -9.44
N ARG A 130 -0.41 -6.03 -10.59
CA ARG A 130 0.24 -6.05 -11.92
C ARG A 130 0.94 -4.74 -12.30
N GLY A 131 1.05 -3.78 -11.39
CA GLY A 131 1.65 -2.48 -11.67
C GLY A 131 0.77 -1.54 -12.48
N ILE A 132 -0.53 -1.82 -12.58
CA ILE A 132 -1.51 -1.00 -13.30
C ILE A 132 -2.23 -0.09 -12.33
N GLY A 133 -2.22 1.21 -12.62
CA GLY A 133 -3.05 2.19 -11.92
C GLY A 133 -4.33 2.49 -12.71
N VAL A 134 -5.44 2.61 -12.00
CA VAL A 134 -6.76 2.95 -12.55
C VAL A 134 -7.33 4.12 -11.78
N ILE A 135 -7.83 5.14 -12.50
CA ILE A 135 -8.61 6.22 -11.90
C ILE A 135 -10.08 5.94 -12.14
N ALA A 136 -10.87 5.98 -11.07
CA ALA A 136 -12.31 5.90 -11.12
C ALA A 136 -12.95 7.22 -10.64
N GLU A 137 -13.91 7.72 -11.40
CA GLU A 137 -14.76 8.84 -10.98
C GLU A 137 -15.83 8.31 -10.02
N GLY A 138 -15.94 8.92 -8.84
CA GLY A 138 -16.97 8.66 -7.86
C GLY A 138 -18.17 9.58 -8.00
N GLU A 139 -19.15 9.35 -7.14
CA GLU A 139 -20.19 10.32 -6.81
C GLU A 139 -19.57 11.42 -5.92
N ARG A 140 -20.35 12.36 -5.46
CA ARG A 140 -19.85 13.49 -4.65
C ARG A 140 -19.13 13.03 -3.37
N ASP A 141 -19.50 11.86 -2.84
CA ASP A 141 -19.08 11.35 -1.54
C ASP A 141 -18.86 9.81 -1.53
N LYS A 142 -18.81 9.17 -2.69
CA LYS A 142 -18.60 7.73 -2.82
C LYS A 142 -17.90 7.35 -4.10
N VAL A 143 -16.84 6.58 -3.96
CA VAL A 143 -16.25 5.80 -5.06
C VAL A 143 -16.38 4.32 -4.71
N HIS A 144 -17.03 3.54 -5.55
CA HIS A 144 -17.11 2.09 -5.38
C HIS A 144 -16.34 1.41 -6.48
N ILE A 145 -15.28 0.72 -6.12
CA ILE A 145 -14.52 -0.11 -7.04
C ILE A 145 -14.81 -1.58 -6.73
N PRO A 146 -15.39 -2.31 -7.68
CA PRO A 146 -15.62 -3.73 -7.47
C PRO A 146 -14.30 -4.50 -7.50
N GLY A 147 -14.10 -5.37 -6.53
CA GLY A 147 -12.97 -6.27 -6.45
C GLY A 147 -12.13 -6.04 -5.20
N SER A 148 -11.48 -7.08 -4.76
CA SER A 148 -10.51 -7.08 -3.67
C SER A 148 -9.13 -7.34 -4.24
N ARG A 149 -8.09 -6.82 -3.59
CA ARG A 149 -6.67 -7.06 -3.86
C ARG A 149 -5.98 -5.92 -4.59
N TYR A 150 -5.95 -4.81 -3.88
CA TYR A 150 -5.21 -3.64 -4.29
C TYR A 150 -3.86 -3.58 -3.57
N VAL A 151 -2.85 -3.05 -4.26
CA VAL A 151 -1.55 -2.74 -3.66
C VAL A 151 -1.64 -1.47 -2.84
N ALA A 152 -2.32 -0.47 -3.40
CA ALA A 152 -2.51 0.84 -2.79
C ALA A 152 -3.76 1.52 -3.34
N THR A 153 -4.33 2.45 -2.56
CA THR A 153 -5.47 3.26 -2.98
C THR A 153 -5.28 4.71 -2.56
N ALA A 154 -5.81 5.64 -3.35
CA ALA A 154 -5.93 7.04 -2.93
C ALA A 154 -7.20 7.64 -3.48
N HIS A 155 -7.77 8.64 -2.79
CA HIS A 155 -8.90 9.37 -3.31
C HIS A 155 -8.80 10.87 -2.99
N THR A 156 -9.56 11.66 -3.74
CA THR A 156 -9.67 13.11 -3.51
C THR A 156 -10.84 13.43 -2.60
N HIS A 157 -10.64 14.40 -1.70
CA HIS A 157 -11.73 15.06 -0.99
C HIS A 157 -11.94 16.44 -1.61
N PRO A 158 -13.14 16.74 -2.15
CA PRO A 158 -13.43 18.05 -2.75
C PRO A 158 -13.40 19.20 -1.74
N GLY A 159 -13.50 18.89 -0.44
CA GLY A 159 -13.35 19.85 0.66
C GLY A 159 -11.89 20.26 0.87
N SER A 160 -11.67 21.22 1.76
CA SER A 160 -10.32 21.71 2.07
C SER A 160 -9.49 20.79 2.97
N LEU A 161 -10.07 19.75 3.55
CA LEU A 161 -9.44 18.91 4.56
C LEU A 161 -9.25 17.47 4.07
N CYS A 162 -8.05 16.95 4.26
CA CYS A 162 -7.70 15.55 3.96
C CYS A 162 -7.92 14.62 5.18
N LEU A 163 -9.04 14.79 5.89
CA LEU A 163 -9.38 13.97 7.04
C LEU A 163 -10.11 12.69 6.61
N PRO A 164 -9.79 11.55 7.21
CA PRO A 164 -10.47 10.31 6.92
C PRO A 164 -11.84 10.25 7.57
N SER A 165 -12.81 9.67 6.89
CA SER A 165 -14.05 9.16 7.47
C SER A 165 -13.85 7.80 8.14
N GLY A 166 -14.86 7.29 8.84
CA GLY A 166 -14.84 5.94 9.39
C GLY A 166 -14.63 4.88 8.31
N ARG A 167 -15.26 5.05 7.16
CA ARG A 167 -15.10 4.13 6.01
C ARG A 167 -13.70 4.16 5.41
N ASP A 168 -13.06 5.32 5.35
CA ASP A 168 -11.70 5.43 4.84
C ASP A 168 -10.72 4.68 5.74
N LEU A 169 -10.88 4.77 7.06
CA LEU A 169 -10.05 4.05 8.02
C LEU A 169 -10.31 2.54 8.01
N GLU A 170 -11.57 2.10 7.86
CA GLU A 170 -11.90 0.68 7.68
C GLU A 170 -11.30 0.13 6.40
N ALA A 171 -11.41 0.87 5.28
CA ALA A 171 -10.81 0.48 4.01
C ALA A 171 -9.27 0.46 4.09
N ALA A 172 -8.66 1.42 4.80
CA ALA A 172 -7.24 1.44 5.07
C ALA A 172 -6.80 0.19 5.85
N ALA A 173 -7.48 -0.13 6.94
CA ALA A 173 -7.17 -1.31 7.77
C ALA A 173 -7.27 -2.59 6.94
N ALA A 174 -8.34 -2.78 6.16
CA ALA A 174 -8.52 -3.94 5.30
C ALA A 174 -7.42 -4.06 4.23
N LEU A 175 -7.11 -2.94 3.53
CA LEU A 175 -6.05 -2.90 2.52
C LEU A 175 -4.69 -3.32 3.09
N LEU A 176 -4.31 -2.76 4.25
CA LEU A 176 -3.03 -3.06 4.89
C LEU A 176 -2.97 -4.51 5.40
N ALA A 177 -4.08 -5.05 5.91
CA ALA A 177 -4.19 -6.44 6.34
C ALA A 177 -4.11 -7.44 5.16
N ASP A 178 -4.61 -7.06 3.99
CA ASP A 178 -4.51 -7.84 2.76
C ASP A 178 -3.12 -7.75 2.07
N GLY A 179 -2.12 -7.18 2.75
CA GLY A 179 -0.75 -7.07 2.25
C GLY A 179 -0.48 -5.82 1.40
N GLY A 180 -1.46 -4.95 1.19
CA GLY A 180 -1.25 -3.67 0.51
C GLY A 180 -0.33 -2.73 1.30
N CYS A 181 0.30 -1.77 0.63
CA CYS A 181 1.28 -0.90 1.27
C CYS A 181 0.71 0.41 1.82
N CYS A 182 -0.22 1.04 1.09
CA CYS A 182 -0.54 2.46 1.33
C CYS A 182 -1.97 2.82 0.96
N THR A 183 -2.55 3.75 1.71
CA THR A 183 -3.73 4.51 1.28
C THR A 183 -3.51 6.00 1.50
N ALA A 184 -4.17 6.85 0.70
CA ALA A 184 -4.03 8.30 0.82
C ALA A 184 -5.34 9.05 0.55
N ILE A 185 -5.48 10.21 1.20
CA ILE A 185 -6.54 11.18 0.96
C ILE A 185 -5.88 12.49 0.54
N LEU A 186 -6.25 12.97 -0.64
CA LEU A 186 -5.73 14.21 -1.20
C LEU A 186 -6.83 15.29 -1.19
N ALA A 187 -6.53 16.42 -0.56
CA ALA A 187 -7.36 17.63 -0.59
C ALA A 187 -6.53 18.83 -1.08
N PRO A 188 -7.14 19.98 -1.41
CA PRO A 188 -6.42 21.14 -1.94
C PRO A 188 -5.27 21.64 -1.07
N SER A 189 -5.37 21.51 0.24
CA SER A 189 -4.36 22.03 1.19
C SER A 189 -3.47 20.96 1.79
N CYS A 190 -3.79 19.67 1.62
CA CYS A 190 -3.08 18.61 2.34
C CYS A 190 -3.20 17.24 1.67
N LEU A 191 -2.26 16.38 2.03
CA LEU A 191 -2.26 14.95 1.75
C LEU A 191 -2.14 14.20 3.08
N LEU A 192 -3.11 13.36 3.40
CA LEU A 192 -3.00 12.34 4.44
C LEU A 192 -2.55 11.04 3.79
N LEU A 193 -1.49 10.45 4.31
CA LEU A 193 -0.97 9.14 3.90
C LEU A 193 -0.96 8.19 5.10
N ILE A 194 -1.58 7.04 4.96
CA ILE A 194 -1.52 5.92 5.90
C ILE A 194 -0.83 4.77 5.19
N ALA A 195 0.28 4.27 5.74
CA ALA A 195 1.08 3.27 5.07
C ALA A 195 1.68 2.28 6.07
N ARG A 196 1.93 1.07 5.62
CA ARG A 196 2.75 0.11 6.35
C ARG A 196 4.21 0.57 6.34
N ARG A 197 4.89 0.37 7.45
CA ARG A 197 6.34 0.50 7.58
C ARG A 197 7.02 -0.78 8.04
N ASP A 198 6.22 -1.76 8.45
CA ASP A 198 6.63 -3.09 8.89
C ASP A 198 5.47 -4.08 8.68
N THR A 199 5.65 -5.36 9.00
CA THR A 199 4.58 -6.36 9.06
C THR A 199 3.47 -5.87 10.00
N LEU A 200 2.24 -5.80 9.48
CA LEU A 200 1.11 -5.23 10.24
C LEU A 200 0.83 -6.03 11.50
N SER A 201 0.91 -5.37 12.66
CA SER A 201 0.54 -5.99 13.94
C SER A 201 -0.98 -5.97 14.14
N LEU A 202 -1.49 -6.96 14.88
CA LEU A 202 -2.90 -7.01 15.26
C LEU A 202 -3.30 -5.79 16.09
N ASP A 203 -2.43 -5.33 17.00
CA ASP A 203 -2.69 -4.16 17.84
C ASP A 203 -2.88 -2.87 17.01
N ASP A 204 -2.05 -2.66 15.98
CA ASP A 204 -2.16 -1.50 15.11
C ASP A 204 -3.40 -1.59 14.21
N TYR A 205 -3.73 -2.79 13.72
CA TYR A 205 -4.97 -3.06 12.98
C TYR A 205 -6.21 -2.75 13.81
N ASP A 206 -6.30 -3.30 15.03
CA ASP A 206 -7.41 -3.07 15.93
C ASP A 206 -7.54 -1.60 16.35
N THR A 207 -6.41 -0.90 16.49
CA THR A 207 -6.40 0.54 16.80
C THR A 207 -6.97 1.36 15.64
N LEU A 208 -6.63 1.03 14.38
CA LEU A 208 -7.25 1.68 13.21
C LEU A 208 -8.76 1.44 13.16
N LEU A 209 -9.22 0.21 13.39
CA LEU A 209 -10.65 -0.12 13.41
C LEU A 209 -11.38 0.57 14.57
N ALA A 210 -10.76 0.65 15.74
CA ALA A 210 -11.33 1.36 16.89
C ALA A 210 -11.47 2.86 16.59
N LEU A 211 -10.49 3.46 15.92
CA LEU A 211 -10.57 4.86 15.48
C LEU A 211 -11.69 5.04 14.45
N ALA A 212 -11.80 4.14 13.47
CA ALA A 212 -12.82 4.17 12.42
C ALA A 212 -14.25 4.24 12.97
N ARG A 213 -14.56 3.47 14.02
CA ARG A 213 -15.90 3.44 14.66
C ARG A 213 -16.34 4.75 15.31
N HIS A 214 -15.39 5.64 15.60
CA HIS A 214 -15.66 6.84 16.38
C HIS A 214 -15.34 8.14 15.63
N VAL A 215 -14.57 8.10 14.54
CA VAL A 215 -14.04 9.27 13.86
C VAL A 215 -15.13 10.25 13.42
N ASP A 216 -16.24 9.78 12.88
CA ASP A 216 -17.33 10.61 12.36
C ASP A 216 -18.07 11.43 13.46
N LYS A 217 -17.80 11.10 14.75
CA LYS A 217 -18.34 11.80 15.92
C LYS A 217 -17.29 12.65 16.63
N MET A 218 -16.06 12.70 16.12
CA MET A 218 -14.97 13.46 16.73
C MET A 218 -14.93 14.89 16.19
N SER A 219 -14.45 15.83 17.04
CA SER A 219 -14.02 17.12 16.51
C SER A 219 -12.73 16.97 15.71
N PHE A 220 -12.47 17.95 14.84
CA PHE A 220 -11.27 18.02 14.03
C PHE A 220 -9.99 17.87 14.86
N GLU A 221 -9.88 18.63 15.94
CA GLU A 221 -8.70 18.64 16.82
C GLU A 221 -8.48 17.29 17.49
N LYS A 222 -9.57 16.66 17.94
CA LYS A 222 -9.52 15.33 18.56
C LYS A 222 -9.07 14.26 17.58
N LEU A 223 -9.54 14.34 16.33
CA LEU A 223 -9.11 13.41 15.28
C LEU A 223 -7.62 13.58 14.95
N LEU A 224 -7.15 14.82 14.77
CA LEU A 224 -5.73 15.09 14.55
C LEU A 224 -4.87 14.59 15.70
N GLN A 225 -5.30 14.81 16.94
CA GLN A 225 -4.61 14.29 18.12
C GLN A 225 -4.51 12.75 18.10
N LYS A 226 -5.61 12.06 17.75
CA LYS A 226 -5.63 10.59 17.66
C LYS A 226 -4.74 10.07 16.53
N LEU A 227 -4.80 10.68 15.34
CA LEU A 227 -3.92 10.32 14.23
C LEU A 227 -2.44 10.55 14.57
N SER A 228 -2.11 11.67 15.21
CA SER A 228 -0.75 11.97 15.68
C SER A 228 -0.28 10.98 16.74
N MET A 229 -1.15 10.61 17.68
CA MET A 229 -0.84 9.60 18.69
C MET A 229 -0.58 8.24 18.02
N LEU A 230 -1.43 7.80 17.11
CA LEU A 230 -1.23 6.54 16.39
C LEU A 230 0.08 6.58 15.57
N ALA A 231 0.36 7.69 14.88
CA ALA A 231 1.62 7.87 14.14
C ALA A 231 2.87 7.74 15.01
N SER A 232 2.79 8.17 16.28
CA SER A 232 3.93 8.15 17.23
C SER A 232 4.07 6.81 17.97
N THR A 233 2.97 6.11 18.21
CA THR A 233 2.96 4.87 19.02
C THR A 233 3.00 3.59 18.19
N SER A 234 2.45 3.62 16.96
CA SER A 234 2.46 2.46 16.08
C SER A 234 3.88 2.07 15.68
N LYS A 235 4.13 0.76 15.67
CA LYS A 235 5.39 0.18 15.21
C LYS A 235 5.31 -0.23 13.73
N THR A 236 4.14 -0.53 13.23
CA THR A 236 3.95 -1.15 11.91
C THR A 236 3.23 -0.25 10.90
N ILE A 237 2.64 0.85 11.36
CA ILE A 237 1.95 1.84 10.53
C ILE A 237 2.65 3.20 10.66
N THR A 238 2.71 3.93 9.57
CA THR A 238 3.05 5.35 9.55
C THR A 238 1.85 6.16 9.07
N ILE A 239 1.61 7.29 9.70
CA ILE A 239 0.61 8.27 9.28
C ILE A 239 1.34 9.59 9.05
N GLN A 240 1.18 10.16 7.86
CA GLN A 240 1.81 11.42 7.48
C GLN A 240 0.74 12.40 7.00
N LEU A 241 0.69 13.57 7.62
CA LEU A 241 -0.10 14.70 7.16
C LEU A 241 0.87 15.73 6.56
N LEU A 242 0.75 15.95 5.26
CA LEU A 242 1.61 16.84 4.49
C LEU A 242 0.81 18.05 4.02
N SER A 243 1.30 19.26 4.27
CA SER A 243 0.77 20.49 3.64
C SER A 243 1.21 20.56 2.18
N LEU A 244 0.33 21.04 1.28
CA LEU A 244 0.56 21.17 -0.17
C LEU A 244 0.74 22.62 -0.58
#